data_cf4386f07d6eac0290c6b00632522726
#
_entry.id   cf4386f07d6eac0290c6b00632522726
#
_cell.length_a   1.000
_cell.length_b   1.000
_cell.length_c   1.000
_cell.angle_alpha   90.00
_cell.angle_beta   90.00
_cell.angle_gamma   90.00
#
_symmetry.space_group_name_H-M   'P 1'
#
loop_
_entity.id
_entity.type
_entity.pdbx_description
1 polymer ?
#
loop_
_entity_poly.entity_id
_entity_poly.type
_entity_poly.pdbx_seq_one_letter_code
_entity_poly.pdbx_strand_id
1 'polypeptide(L)'
;MRRVRAGAAHAALARAEEAARWARIPALVAEVEQAFVVLEAPAARLIARGEERPLLLEDVEALQTSKALVIDACRHLVRERNMLVPLARRPVLFALARTLGEAWPGDVARDVLLTRAFGAKHADESHRARLRVEIGRLRRLLRPVARISATKLGFVLSPRGAREVIVLARPVEEEHAAVLAFLADGESWSSSALALALGASQRTVQRALDDLATSGKAQALGRGRARRWMTPPLPGFATTLLLPAPLPGG
;
A
#
# COMPACT_ATOMS: atom_id res chain seq x y z
N MET A 1 2.32 13.71 -12.78
CA MET A 1 1.76 12.90 -11.67
C MET A 1 0.49 12.24 -12.16
N ARG A 2 0.38 10.89 -12.16
CA ARG A 2 -0.88 10.22 -12.51
C ARG A 2 -1.92 10.50 -11.43
N ARG A 3 -3.07 11.06 -11.81
CA ARG A 3 -4.22 11.27 -10.91
C ARG A 3 -5.04 9.99 -10.85
N VAL A 4 -5.49 9.63 -9.66
CA VAL A 4 -6.51 8.59 -9.49
C VAL A 4 -7.82 9.16 -10.03
N ARG A 5 -8.54 8.40 -10.85
CA ARG A 5 -9.83 8.76 -11.45
C ARG A 5 -10.79 7.58 -11.34
N ALA A 6 -11.17 7.26 -10.10
CA ALA A 6 -12.02 6.12 -9.80
C ALA A 6 -13.39 6.25 -10.46
N GLY A 7 -14.04 7.40 -10.34
CA GLY A 7 -15.33 7.63 -10.97
C GLY A 7 -15.32 7.47 -12.49
N ALA A 8 -14.24 7.92 -13.17
CA ALA A 8 -14.09 7.70 -14.61
C ALA A 8 -13.89 6.23 -14.97
N ALA A 9 -13.18 5.46 -14.12
CA ALA A 9 -12.98 4.03 -14.31
C ALA A 9 -14.30 3.26 -14.15
N HIS A 10 -15.09 3.54 -13.11
CA HIS A 10 -16.43 2.96 -12.92
C HIS A 10 -17.34 3.26 -14.09
N ALA A 11 -17.42 4.52 -14.56
CA ALA A 11 -18.22 4.88 -15.71
C ALA A 11 -17.78 4.17 -17.00
N ALA A 12 -16.48 3.92 -17.18
CA ALA A 12 -15.98 3.19 -18.33
C ALA A 12 -16.36 1.70 -18.25
N LEU A 13 -16.21 1.09 -17.08
CA LEU A 13 -16.58 -0.32 -16.86
C LEU A 13 -18.09 -0.54 -16.99
N ALA A 14 -18.94 0.38 -16.50
CA ALA A 14 -20.39 0.29 -16.69
C ALA A 14 -20.78 0.27 -18.18
N ARG A 15 -20.16 1.14 -18.99
CA ARG A 15 -20.36 1.09 -20.45
C ARG A 15 -19.85 -0.21 -21.10
N ALA A 16 -18.72 -0.72 -20.61
CA ALA A 16 -18.18 -1.98 -21.10
C ALA A 16 -19.10 -3.15 -20.76
N GLU A 17 -19.70 -3.16 -19.56
CA GLU A 17 -20.66 -4.16 -19.14
C GLU A 17 -21.92 -4.17 -20.02
N GLU A 18 -22.49 -3.00 -20.30
CA GLU A 18 -23.63 -2.88 -21.19
C GLU A 18 -23.31 -3.38 -22.61
N ALA A 19 -22.16 -3.02 -23.16
CA ALA A 19 -21.69 -3.48 -24.46
C ALA A 19 -21.46 -5.01 -24.49
N ALA A 20 -20.86 -5.57 -23.43
CA ALA A 20 -20.60 -7.01 -23.32
C ALA A 20 -21.90 -7.83 -23.23
N ARG A 21 -22.89 -7.34 -22.48
CA ARG A 21 -24.23 -7.94 -22.43
C ARG A 21 -24.95 -7.86 -23.76
N TRP A 22 -24.85 -6.74 -24.45
CA TRP A 22 -25.45 -6.59 -25.78
C TRP A 22 -24.83 -7.53 -26.82
N ALA A 23 -23.49 -7.69 -26.78
CA ALA A 23 -22.76 -8.62 -27.64
C ALA A 23 -23.12 -10.09 -27.41
N ARG A 24 -23.68 -10.43 -26.25
CA ARG A 24 -24.03 -11.80 -25.82
C ARG A 24 -22.86 -12.80 -25.87
N ILE A 25 -21.65 -12.31 -25.62
CA ILE A 25 -20.43 -13.13 -25.55
C ILE A 25 -20.06 -13.36 -24.08
N PRO A 26 -20.28 -14.58 -23.54
CA PRO A 26 -20.06 -14.86 -22.10
C PRO A 26 -18.64 -14.52 -21.62
N ALA A 27 -17.63 -14.72 -22.46
CA ALA A 27 -16.25 -14.43 -22.12
C ALA A 27 -16.02 -12.91 -21.88
N LEU A 28 -16.66 -12.04 -22.68
CA LEU A 28 -16.57 -10.59 -22.49
C LEU A 28 -17.27 -10.13 -21.19
N VAL A 29 -18.43 -10.75 -20.90
CA VAL A 29 -19.14 -10.48 -19.64
C VAL A 29 -18.26 -10.83 -18.45
N ALA A 30 -17.67 -12.05 -18.45
CA ALA A 30 -16.79 -12.50 -17.37
C ALA A 30 -15.53 -11.61 -17.21
N GLU A 31 -14.97 -11.10 -18.32
CA GLU A 31 -13.85 -10.17 -18.26
C GLU A 31 -14.20 -8.83 -17.60
N VAL A 32 -15.35 -8.27 -17.95
CA VAL A 32 -15.81 -7.01 -17.35
C VAL A 32 -16.14 -7.21 -15.88
N GLU A 33 -16.82 -8.30 -15.50
CA GLU A 33 -17.09 -8.65 -14.10
C GLU A 33 -15.79 -8.76 -13.30
N GLN A 34 -14.77 -9.42 -13.86
CA GLN A 34 -13.47 -9.54 -13.22
C GLN A 34 -12.77 -8.17 -13.07
N ALA A 35 -12.92 -7.28 -14.05
CA ALA A 35 -12.38 -5.93 -13.95
C ALA A 35 -13.06 -5.11 -12.85
N PHE A 36 -14.37 -5.30 -12.62
CA PHE A 36 -15.07 -4.71 -11.48
C PHE A 36 -14.50 -5.22 -10.15
N VAL A 37 -14.28 -6.54 -10.00
CA VAL A 37 -13.69 -7.12 -8.80
C VAL A 37 -12.33 -6.48 -8.48
N VAL A 38 -11.50 -6.22 -9.49
CA VAL A 38 -10.20 -5.56 -9.32
C VAL A 38 -10.36 -4.09 -8.93
N LEU A 39 -11.34 -3.39 -9.51
CA LEU A 39 -11.59 -1.98 -9.20
C LEU A 39 -12.14 -1.79 -7.78
N GLU A 40 -12.97 -2.72 -7.31
CA GLU A 40 -13.55 -2.75 -5.96
C GLU A 40 -12.62 -3.35 -4.89
N ALA A 41 -11.47 -3.87 -5.30
CA ALA A 41 -10.47 -4.35 -4.34
C ALA A 41 -9.88 -3.17 -3.55
N PRO A 42 -9.51 -3.39 -2.25
CA PRO A 42 -8.86 -2.37 -1.45
C PRO A 42 -7.60 -1.82 -2.11
N ALA A 43 -7.61 -0.51 -2.41
CA ALA A 43 -6.50 0.20 -3.07
C ALA A 43 -5.46 0.73 -2.06
N ALA A 44 -5.87 0.93 -0.82
CA ALA A 44 -5.03 1.42 0.27
C ALA A 44 -5.65 1.04 1.63
N ARG A 45 -4.93 1.36 2.72
CA ARG A 45 -5.44 1.34 4.09
C ARG A 45 -5.33 2.74 4.68
N LEU A 46 -6.36 3.17 5.36
CA LEU A 46 -6.36 4.39 6.15
C LEU A 46 -6.04 4.02 7.59
N ILE A 47 -5.07 4.70 8.17
CA ILE A 47 -4.75 4.61 9.59
C ILE A 47 -4.96 6.00 10.19
N ALA A 48 -5.88 6.12 11.14
CA ALA A 48 -6.19 7.37 11.83
C ALA A 48 -6.65 7.08 13.26
N ARG A 49 -6.08 7.78 14.24
CA ARG A 49 -6.43 7.67 15.67
C ARG A 49 -6.34 6.25 16.22
N GLY A 50 -5.42 5.44 15.72
CA GLY A 50 -5.26 4.03 16.12
C GLY A 50 -6.23 3.05 15.45
N GLU A 51 -7.18 3.54 14.65
CA GLU A 51 -8.07 2.70 13.84
C GLU A 51 -7.50 2.51 12.44
N GLU A 52 -7.73 1.33 11.88
CA GLU A 52 -7.32 0.98 10.54
C GLU A 52 -8.51 0.45 9.75
N ARG A 53 -8.69 0.97 8.52
CA ARG A 53 -9.72 0.47 7.60
C ARG A 53 -9.22 0.43 6.16
N PRO A 54 -9.70 -0.53 5.34
CA PRO A 54 -9.42 -0.55 3.92
C PRO A 54 -10.09 0.65 3.23
N LEU A 55 -9.45 1.11 2.16
CA LEU A 55 -9.95 2.15 1.28
C LEU A 55 -10.09 1.61 -0.14
N LEU A 56 -11.21 1.89 -0.77
CA LEU A 56 -11.39 1.72 -2.20
C LEU A 56 -10.71 2.87 -2.97
N LEU A 57 -10.63 2.71 -4.28
CA LEU A 57 -9.99 3.71 -5.13
C LEU A 57 -10.69 5.08 -5.08
N GLU A 58 -12.01 5.10 -4.91
CA GLU A 58 -12.83 6.31 -4.73
C GLU A 58 -12.51 7.05 -3.44
N ASP A 59 -12.35 6.31 -2.34
CA ASP A 59 -11.93 6.89 -1.06
C ASP A 59 -10.57 7.56 -1.17
N VAL A 60 -9.62 6.90 -1.87
CA VAL A 60 -8.29 7.45 -2.12
C VAL A 60 -8.36 8.71 -2.99
N GLU A 61 -9.27 8.75 -3.98
CA GLU A 61 -9.51 9.95 -4.79
C GLU A 61 -10.09 11.08 -3.94
N ALA A 62 -11.08 10.81 -3.10
CA ALA A 62 -11.69 11.77 -2.19
C ALA A 62 -10.68 12.36 -1.20
N LEU A 63 -9.75 11.54 -0.69
CA LEU A 63 -8.67 12.01 0.17
C LEU A 63 -7.76 13.04 -0.51
N GLN A 64 -7.64 13.03 -1.85
CA GLN A 64 -6.82 14.00 -2.57
C GLN A 64 -7.33 15.44 -2.44
N THR A 65 -8.62 15.62 -2.23
CA THR A 65 -9.28 16.92 -2.04
C THR A 65 -9.59 17.24 -0.58
N SER A 66 -9.30 16.31 0.33
CA SER A 66 -9.57 16.46 1.75
C SER A 66 -8.73 17.58 2.38
N LYS A 67 -9.20 18.07 3.53
CA LYS A 67 -8.49 19.06 4.36
C LYS A 67 -7.58 18.40 5.41
N ALA A 68 -7.44 17.07 5.40
CA ALA A 68 -6.59 16.34 6.31
C ALA A 68 -5.10 16.54 5.98
N LEU A 69 -4.25 16.40 7.00
CA LEU A 69 -2.82 16.18 6.80
C LEU A 69 -2.63 14.70 6.46
N VAL A 70 -2.30 14.41 5.21
CA VAL A 70 -2.13 13.03 4.72
C VAL A 70 -0.65 12.67 4.65
N ILE A 71 -0.25 11.63 5.37
CA ILE A 71 1.06 11.00 5.28
C ILE A 71 0.92 9.80 4.33
N ASP A 72 1.32 10.00 3.08
CA ASP A 72 1.13 9.03 2.00
C ASP A 72 2.31 8.05 1.94
N ALA A 73 2.12 6.83 2.46
CA ALA A 73 3.12 5.78 2.43
C ALA A 73 3.21 5.07 1.07
N CYS A 74 2.25 5.26 0.19
CA CYS A 74 2.33 4.76 -1.18
C CYS A 74 3.32 5.58 -2.03
N ARG A 75 3.43 6.88 -1.74
CA ARG A 75 4.26 7.85 -2.49
C ARG A 75 5.41 8.44 -1.68
N HIS A 76 5.54 8.09 -0.41
CA HIS A 76 6.53 8.63 0.53
C HIS A 76 6.53 10.17 0.57
N LEU A 77 5.38 10.76 0.84
CA LEU A 77 5.23 12.21 0.97
C LEU A 77 4.25 12.58 2.08
N VAL A 78 4.32 13.83 2.52
CA VAL A 78 3.33 14.43 3.42
C VAL A 78 2.60 15.53 2.64
N ARG A 79 1.28 15.55 2.74
CA ARG A 79 0.44 16.51 2.01
C ARG A 79 -0.59 17.15 2.93
N GLU A 80 -0.77 18.44 2.74
CA GLU A 80 -1.91 19.20 3.26
C GLU A 80 -2.43 20.11 2.16
N ARG A 81 -3.65 19.89 1.68
CA ARG A 81 -4.23 20.60 0.53
C ARG A 81 -3.27 20.58 -0.68
N ASN A 82 -2.81 21.75 -1.13
CA ASN A 82 -1.89 21.91 -2.27
C ASN A 82 -0.40 21.86 -1.89
N MET A 83 -0.09 21.75 -0.60
CA MET A 83 1.29 21.67 -0.12
C MET A 83 1.75 20.22 -0.08
N LEU A 84 2.88 19.95 -0.75
CA LEU A 84 3.49 18.62 -0.84
C LEU A 84 4.91 18.69 -0.26
N VAL A 85 5.22 17.78 0.65
CA VAL A 85 6.57 17.61 1.21
C VAL A 85 7.08 16.23 0.82
N PRO A 86 7.94 16.10 -0.21
CA PRO A 86 8.46 14.82 -0.65
C PRO A 86 9.50 14.27 0.33
N LEU A 87 9.36 13.01 0.70
CA LEU A 87 10.27 12.27 1.59
C LEU A 87 10.81 10.98 0.96
N ALA A 88 10.55 10.71 -0.33
CA ALA A 88 10.91 9.47 -1.02
C ALA A 88 12.42 9.14 -0.95
N ARG A 89 13.29 10.15 -0.95
CA ARG A 89 14.75 9.96 -0.81
C ARG A 89 15.25 10.04 0.65
N ARG A 90 14.35 10.01 1.62
CA ARG A 90 14.64 10.22 3.04
C ARG A 90 13.87 9.21 3.90
N PRO A 91 14.19 7.91 3.80
CA PRO A 91 13.41 6.84 4.42
C PRO A 91 13.28 6.98 5.94
N VAL A 92 14.35 7.41 6.61
CA VAL A 92 14.33 7.64 8.07
C VAL A 92 13.35 8.76 8.44
N LEU A 93 13.36 9.87 7.71
CA LEU A 93 12.43 10.98 7.97
C LEU A 93 10.99 10.58 7.67
N PHE A 94 10.78 9.77 6.61
CA PHE A 94 9.47 9.24 6.30
C PHE A 94 8.96 8.29 7.40
N ALA A 95 9.79 7.35 7.87
CA ALA A 95 9.45 6.45 8.97
C ALA A 95 9.06 7.21 10.24
N LEU A 96 9.81 8.26 10.60
CA LEU A 96 9.49 9.13 11.74
C LEU A 96 8.14 9.86 11.53
N ALA A 97 7.91 10.45 10.35
CA ALA A 97 6.66 11.13 10.04
C ALA A 97 5.46 10.17 10.10
N ARG A 98 5.59 8.97 9.54
CA ARG A 98 4.57 7.93 9.56
C ARG A 98 4.25 7.51 10.99
N THR A 99 5.26 7.17 11.79
CA THR A 99 5.05 6.73 13.18
C THR A 99 4.36 7.80 14.04
N LEU A 100 4.76 9.07 13.85
CA LEU A 100 4.11 10.20 14.53
C LEU A 100 2.66 10.42 14.05
N GLY A 101 2.38 10.18 12.77
CA GLY A 101 1.04 10.29 12.21
C GLY A 101 0.11 9.16 12.64
N GLU A 102 0.61 7.92 12.70
CA GLU A 102 -0.13 6.74 13.16
C GLU A 102 -0.59 6.90 14.63
N ALA A 103 0.22 7.54 15.46
CA ALA A 103 -0.09 7.77 16.87
C ALA A 103 -0.95 9.02 17.13
N TRP A 104 -1.13 9.88 16.12
CA TRP A 104 -1.87 11.14 16.31
C TRP A 104 -3.30 10.89 16.84
N PRO A 105 -3.81 11.68 17.82
CA PRO A 105 -3.24 12.93 18.39
C PRO A 105 -2.25 12.70 19.55
N GLY A 106 -1.96 11.46 19.92
CA GLY A 106 -1.03 11.10 20.99
C GLY A 106 0.44 11.37 20.63
N ASP A 107 1.29 11.29 21.63
CA ASP A 107 2.74 11.34 21.47
C ASP A 107 3.34 9.93 21.27
N VAL A 108 4.56 9.89 20.77
CA VAL A 108 5.32 8.66 20.53
C VAL A 108 6.57 8.67 21.39
N ALA A 109 6.78 7.60 22.14
CA ALA A 109 7.97 7.41 22.94
C ALA A 109 9.25 7.38 22.08
N ARG A 110 10.37 7.87 22.63
CA ARG A 110 11.66 7.93 21.92
C ARG A 110 12.12 6.57 21.43
N ASP A 111 11.93 5.52 22.25
CA ASP A 111 12.39 4.17 21.91
C ASP A 111 11.57 3.56 20.78
N VAL A 112 10.26 3.86 20.68
CA VAL A 112 9.41 3.47 19.54
C VAL A 112 9.91 4.14 18.26
N LEU A 113 10.23 5.43 18.29
CA LEU A 113 10.77 6.15 17.14
C LEU A 113 12.13 5.61 16.72
N LEU A 114 13.00 5.24 17.69
CA LEU A 114 14.30 4.63 17.41
C LEU A 114 14.15 3.26 16.73
N THR A 115 13.27 2.41 17.25
CA THR A 115 13.00 1.09 16.67
C THR A 115 12.43 1.21 15.25
N ARG A 116 11.42 2.07 15.05
CA ARG A 116 10.75 2.23 13.75
C ARG A 116 11.63 2.89 12.69
N ALA A 117 12.47 3.87 13.09
CA ALA A 117 13.27 4.63 12.13
C ALA A 117 14.65 4.01 11.84
N PHE A 118 15.24 3.28 12.79
CA PHE A 118 16.61 2.77 12.68
C PHE A 118 16.71 1.24 12.84
N GLY A 119 15.60 0.53 13.14
CA GLY A 119 15.62 -0.90 13.42
C GLY A 119 16.38 -1.27 14.71
N ALA A 120 16.66 -0.30 15.57
CA ALA A 120 17.45 -0.49 16.78
C ALA A 120 16.68 -1.29 17.82
N LYS A 121 17.15 -2.48 18.18
CA LYS A 121 16.58 -3.30 19.27
C LYS A 121 16.91 -2.74 20.66
N HIS A 122 18.06 -2.06 20.78
CA HIS A 122 18.51 -1.40 22.00
C HIS A 122 18.97 0.02 21.67
N ALA A 123 18.42 1.00 22.37
CA ALA A 123 18.74 2.41 22.18
C ALA A 123 19.96 2.78 23.04
N ASP A 124 21.06 3.12 22.42
CA ASP A 124 22.21 3.75 23.04
C ASP A 124 22.19 5.28 22.90
N GLU A 125 23.16 5.98 23.51
CA GLU A 125 23.22 7.45 23.44
C GLU A 125 23.50 7.95 22.00
N SER A 126 24.22 7.18 21.18
CA SER A 126 24.45 7.52 19.76
C SER A 126 23.15 7.52 18.97
N HIS A 127 22.29 6.53 19.19
CA HIS A 127 20.98 6.46 18.57
C HIS A 127 20.07 7.62 19.01
N ARG A 128 20.13 8.01 20.29
CA ARG A 128 19.37 9.15 20.82
C ARG A 128 19.85 10.48 20.21
N ALA A 129 21.15 10.66 20.07
CA ALA A 129 21.73 11.86 19.43
C ALA A 129 21.29 11.91 17.95
N ARG A 130 21.35 10.80 17.24
CA ARG A 130 20.89 10.70 15.85
C ARG A 130 19.40 11.02 15.72
N LEU A 131 18.55 10.52 16.61
CA LEU A 131 17.12 10.83 16.61
C LEU A 131 16.87 12.34 16.74
N ARG A 132 17.60 13.03 17.66
CA ARG A 132 17.47 14.50 17.81
C ARG A 132 17.78 15.24 16.51
N VAL A 133 18.83 14.81 15.79
CA VAL A 133 19.21 15.39 14.50
C VAL A 133 18.13 15.15 13.45
N GLU A 134 17.64 13.92 13.32
CA GLU A 134 16.63 13.57 12.31
C GLU A 134 15.28 14.25 12.61
N ILE A 135 14.86 14.33 13.87
CA ILE A 135 13.68 15.12 14.26
C ILE A 135 13.87 16.63 13.91
N GLY A 136 15.06 17.16 14.12
CA GLY A 136 15.39 18.54 13.71
C GLY A 136 15.25 18.76 12.21
N ARG A 137 15.70 17.80 11.40
CA ARG A 137 15.56 17.80 9.94
C ARG A 137 14.09 17.69 9.53
N LEU A 138 13.35 16.77 10.14
CA LEU A 138 11.93 16.57 9.87
C LEU A 138 11.10 17.80 10.22
N ARG A 139 11.36 18.46 11.36
CA ARG A 139 10.74 19.72 11.75
C ARG A 139 10.87 20.82 10.69
N ARG A 140 12.08 20.97 10.12
CA ARG A 140 12.34 21.97 9.07
C ARG A 140 11.53 21.67 7.81
N LEU A 141 11.47 20.42 7.40
CA LEU A 141 10.75 20.01 6.19
C LEU A 141 9.23 20.11 6.35
N LEU A 142 8.69 19.68 7.50
CA LEU A 142 7.26 19.73 7.76
C LEU A 142 6.76 21.08 8.23
N ARG A 143 7.66 22.07 8.46
CA ARG A 143 7.28 23.41 8.96
C ARG A 143 6.08 24.05 8.23
N PRO A 144 5.90 23.91 6.92
CA PRO A 144 4.74 24.47 6.23
C PRO A 144 3.40 23.82 6.62
N VAL A 145 3.38 22.52 6.96
CA VAL A 145 2.16 21.73 7.13
C VAL A 145 1.94 21.25 8.57
N ALA A 146 3.01 21.07 9.35
CA ALA A 146 2.92 20.54 10.72
C ALA A 146 4.03 21.05 11.62
N ARG A 147 3.79 20.95 12.94
CA ARG A 147 4.78 21.14 14.01
C ARG A 147 5.05 19.80 14.67
N ILE A 148 6.30 19.55 15.07
CA ILE A 148 6.69 18.43 15.92
C ILE A 148 7.22 19.01 17.23
N SER A 149 6.53 18.71 18.33
CA SER A 149 6.90 19.18 19.67
C SER A 149 7.49 18.06 20.51
N ALA A 150 8.41 18.37 21.38
CA ALA A 150 8.90 17.41 22.37
C ALA A 150 7.90 17.30 23.53
N THR A 151 7.72 16.09 24.05
CA THR A 151 6.94 15.79 25.26
C THR A 151 7.82 15.13 26.31
N LYS A 152 7.27 14.85 27.48
CA LYS A 152 7.98 14.09 28.51
C LYS A 152 8.37 12.70 28.01
N LEU A 153 7.48 12.02 27.27
CA LEU A 153 7.70 10.67 26.73
C LEU A 153 8.54 10.69 25.46
N GLY A 154 8.30 11.64 24.54
CA GLY A 154 8.93 11.64 23.24
C GLY A 154 8.60 12.83 22.37
N PHE A 155 7.80 12.61 21.32
CA PHE A 155 7.42 13.65 20.37
C PHE A 155 5.97 13.50 19.92
N VAL A 156 5.33 14.63 19.63
CA VAL A 156 3.97 14.69 19.11
C VAL A 156 3.94 15.52 17.81
N LEU A 157 3.13 15.07 16.85
CA LEU A 157 2.84 15.78 15.60
C LEU A 157 1.57 16.63 15.79
N SER A 158 1.63 17.89 15.40
CA SER A 158 0.48 18.80 15.41
C SER A 158 0.33 19.43 14.02
N PRO A 159 -0.75 19.14 13.27
CA PRO A 159 -1.00 19.79 11.99
C PRO A 159 -1.22 21.30 12.17
N ARG A 160 -0.91 22.11 11.16
CA ARG A 160 -1.10 23.57 11.24
C ARG A 160 -2.49 24.00 10.81
N GLY A 161 -2.99 23.49 9.71
CA GLY A 161 -4.28 23.89 9.12
C GLY A 161 -5.30 22.75 9.08
N ALA A 162 -4.84 21.52 9.14
CA ALA A 162 -5.70 20.34 9.16
C ALA A 162 -6.24 20.07 10.57
N ARG A 163 -7.47 19.51 10.64
CA ARG A 163 -8.09 19.06 11.89
C ARG A 163 -7.87 17.58 12.16
N GLU A 164 -7.28 16.89 11.20
CA GLU A 164 -7.09 15.45 11.23
C GLU A 164 -5.77 15.07 10.57
N VAL A 165 -5.11 14.04 11.09
CA VAL A 165 -3.95 13.41 10.49
C VAL A 165 -4.33 12.00 10.06
N ILE A 166 -4.04 11.68 8.81
CA ILE A 166 -4.33 10.39 8.20
C ILE A 166 -3.03 9.82 7.64
N VAL A 167 -2.76 8.55 7.92
CA VAL A 167 -1.73 7.79 7.25
C VAL A 167 -2.39 6.93 6.17
N LEU A 168 -2.05 7.19 4.92
CA LEU A 168 -2.47 6.39 3.78
C LEU A 168 -1.41 5.30 3.55
N ALA A 169 -1.68 4.09 4.05
CA ALA A 169 -0.81 2.94 3.94
C ALA A 169 -1.11 2.12 2.67
N ARG A 170 -0.15 1.31 2.24
CA ARG A 170 -0.39 0.34 1.16
C ARG A 170 -1.43 -0.68 1.59
N PRO A 171 -2.21 -1.25 0.66
CA PRO A 171 -3.22 -2.26 0.97
C PRO A 171 -2.61 -3.56 1.52
N VAL A 172 -1.31 -3.74 1.31
CA VAL A 172 -0.50 -4.85 1.85
C VAL A 172 0.62 -4.25 2.69
N GLU A 173 0.92 -4.83 3.83
CA GLU A 173 2.03 -4.38 4.68
C GLU A 173 3.36 -4.41 3.94
N GLU A 174 4.28 -3.49 4.29
CA GLU A 174 5.60 -3.44 3.64
C GLU A 174 6.40 -4.73 3.83
N GLU A 175 6.16 -5.44 4.94
CA GLU A 175 6.72 -6.77 5.20
C GLU A 175 6.31 -7.80 4.14
N HIS A 176 5.12 -7.65 3.56
CA HIS A 176 4.59 -8.53 2.52
C HIS A 176 4.90 -8.01 1.11
N ALA A 177 5.24 -6.74 0.94
CA ALA A 177 5.50 -6.15 -0.37
C ALA A 177 6.69 -6.82 -1.07
N ALA A 178 7.72 -7.24 -0.32
CA ALA A 178 8.86 -7.96 -0.86
C ALA A 178 8.46 -9.37 -1.35
N VAL A 179 7.60 -10.07 -0.61
CA VAL A 179 7.05 -11.37 -1.04
C VAL A 179 6.23 -11.21 -2.31
N LEU A 180 5.36 -10.20 -2.34
CA LEU A 180 4.52 -9.92 -3.51
C LEU A 180 5.34 -9.56 -4.75
N ALA A 181 6.45 -8.83 -4.59
CA ALA A 181 7.35 -8.50 -5.68
C ALA A 181 7.99 -9.73 -6.33
N PHE A 182 8.34 -10.75 -5.53
CA PHE A 182 8.81 -12.03 -6.08
C PHE A 182 7.71 -12.81 -6.80
N LEU A 183 6.47 -12.78 -6.28
CA LEU A 183 5.35 -13.46 -6.93
C LEU A 183 4.90 -12.78 -8.22
N ALA A 184 5.26 -11.50 -8.41
CA ALA A 184 4.86 -10.70 -9.57
C ALA A 184 5.57 -11.10 -10.89
N ASP A 185 6.62 -11.95 -10.81
CA ASP A 185 7.28 -12.53 -12.00
C ASP A 185 6.42 -13.57 -12.74
N GLY A 186 5.28 -13.97 -12.13
CA GLY A 186 4.37 -14.98 -12.67
C GLY A 186 4.78 -16.42 -12.40
N GLU A 187 5.93 -16.63 -11.76
CA GLU A 187 6.43 -17.95 -11.40
C GLU A 187 5.79 -18.48 -10.12
N SER A 188 5.81 -19.79 -9.96
CA SER A 188 5.31 -20.44 -8.75
C SER A 188 6.42 -20.72 -7.75
N TRP A 189 6.35 -20.11 -6.59
CA TRP A 189 7.37 -20.14 -5.55
C TRP A 189 7.02 -21.04 -4.38
N SER A 190 7.99 -21.77 -3.82
CA SER A 190 7.83 -22.38 -2.50
C SER A 190 8.10 -21.37 -1.40
N SER A 191 7.47 -21.54 -0.22
CA SER A 191 7.75 -20.65 0.93
C SER A 191 9.22 -20.72 1.39
N SER A 192 9.90 -21.83 1.21
CA SER A 192 11.32 -22.00 1.51
C SER A 192 12.22 -21.27 0.51
N ALA A 193 11.90 -21.30 -0.79
CA ALA A 193 12.65 -20.57 -1.81
C ALA A 193 12.50 -19.05 -1.63
N LEU A 194 11.29 -18.57 -1.34
CA LEU A 194 11.05 -17.16 -1.01
C LEU A 194 11.78 -16.74 0.26
N ALA A 195 11.81 -17.58 1.30
CA ALA A 195 12.54 -17.30 2.52
C ALA A 195 14.05 -17.14 2.28
N LEU A 196 14.61 -18.01 1.44
CA LEU A 196 16.02 -17.93 1.05
C LEU A 196 16.29 -16.65 0.23
N ALA A 197 15.47 -16.37 -0.77
CA ALA A 197 15.62 -15.20 -1.63
C ALA A 197 15.49 -13.87 -0.88
N LEU A 198 14.61 -13.82 0.13
CA LEU A 198 14.36 -12.63 0.95
C LEU A 198 15.28 -12.50 2.16
N GLY A 199 16.10 -13.51 2.46
CA GLY A 199 16.88 -13.54 3.70
C GLY A 199 16.02 -13.54 4.97
N ALA A 200 14.79 -14.04 4.89
CA ALA A 200 13.79 -14.03 5.96
C ALA A 200 13.56 -15.45 6.52
N SER A 201 12.95 -15.56 7.72
CA SER A 201 12.54 -16.86 8.23
C SER A 201 11.36 -17.44 7.41
N GLN A 202 11.34 -18.76 7.21
CA GLN A 202 10.23 -19.42 6.52
C GLN A 202 8.88 -19.14 7.20
N ARG A 203 8.85 -19.02 8.53
CA ARG A 203 7.65 -18.70 9.30
C ARG A 203 7.13 -17.28 8.98
N THR A 204 8.04 -16.30 8.85
CA THR A 204 7.70 -14.92 8.45
C THR A 204 7.10 -14.90 7.06
N VAL A 205 7.75 -15.58 6.10
CA VAL A 205 7.27 -15.68 4.72
C VAL A 205 5.92 -16.41 4.65
N GLN A 206 5.74 -17.49 5.42
CA GLN A 206 4.48 -18.23 5.44
C GLN A 206 3.32 -17.36 5.92
N ARG A 207 3.52 -16.59 7.01
CA ARG A 207 2.51 -15.63 7.50
C ARG A 207 2.17 -14.59 6.42
N ALA A 208 3.20 -14.00 5.79
CA ALA A 208 3.00 -13.05 4.71
C ALA A 208 2.19 -13.64 3.54
N LEU A 209 2.47 -14.88 3.16
CA LEU A 209 1.75 -15.57 2.09
C LEU A 209 0.29 -15.89 2.46
N ASP A 210 0.02 -16.26 3.71
CA ASP A 210 -1.33 -16.50 4.21
C ASP A 210 -2.15 -15.20 4.25
N ASP A 211 -1.55 -14.08 4.68
CA ASP A 211 -2.18 -12.75 4.68
C ASP A 211 -2.43 -12.25 3.23
N LEU A 212 -1.46 -12.46 2.33
CA LEU A 212 -1.62 -12.17 0.91
C LEU A 212 -2.71 -13.02 0.25
N ALA A 213 -2.86 -14.28 0.65
CA ALA A 213 -3.93 -15.15 0.15
C ALA A 213 -5.29 -14.70 0.67
N THR A 214 -5.39 -14.32 1.94
CA THR A 214 -6.63 -13.79 2.53
C THR A 214 -7.07 -12.50 1.84
N SER A 215 -6.11 -11.67 1.40
CA SER A 215 -6.38 -10.44 0.64
C SER A 215 -6.53 -10.66 -0.87
N GLY A 216 -6.55 -11.91 -1.35
CA GLY A 216 -6.69 -12.25 -2.76
C GLY A 216 -5.50 -11.88 -3.64
N LYS A 217 -4.34 -11.57 -3.07
CA LYS A 217 -3.13 -11.11 -3.78
C LYS A 217 -2.13 -12.23 -4.07
N ALA A 218 -2.30 -13.38 -3.43
CA ALA A 218 -1.57 -14.60 -3.71
C ALA A 218 -2.52 -15.79 -3.69
N GLN A 219 -2.19 -16.83 -4.45
CA GLN A 219 -2.91 -18.10 -4.41
C GLN A 219 -1.94 -19.25 -4.21
N ALA A 220 -2.41 -20.24 -3.44
CA ALA A 220 -1.68 -21.49 -3.22
C ALA A 220 -2.09 -22.54 -4.25
N LEU A 221 -1.11 -23.20 -4.84
CA LEU A 221 -1.26 -24.35 -5.73
C LEU A 221 -0.65 -25.58 -5.06
N GLY A 222 -1.36 -26.72 -5.13
CA GLY A 222 -0.92 -27.98 -4.52
C GLY A 222 -1.11 -28.03 -3.01
N ARG A 223 -0.65 -29.11 -2.38
CA ARG A 223 -0.78 -29.37 -0.93
C ARG A 223 0.53 -29.87 -0.32
N GLY A 224 0.69 -29.67 0.98
CA GLY A 224 1.84 -30.17 1.74
C GLY A 224 3.17 -29.62 1.20
N ARG A 225 4.16 -30.52 1.01
CA ARG A 225 5.51 -30.15 0.51
C ARG A 225 5.53 -29.66 -0.94
N ALA A 226 4.50 -29.99 -1.73
CA ALA A 226 4.36 -29.54 -3.12
C ALA A 226 3.62 -28.18 -3.22
N ARG A 227 3.21 -27.57 -2.10
CA ARG A 227 2.54 -26.28 -2.11
C ARG A 227 3.43 -25.20 -2.72
N ARG A 228 2.89 -24.51 -3.72
CA ARG A 228 3.51 -23.38 -4.40
C ARG A 228 2.61 -22.17 -4.30
N TRP A 229 3.19 -21.00 -4.42
CA TRP A 229 2.54 -19.71 -4.32
C TRP A 229 2.81 -18.90 -5.57
N MET A 230 1.79 -18.22 -6.08
CA MET A 230 1.88 -17.31 -7.22
C MET A 230 0.87 -16.17 -7.04
N THR A 231 1.01 -15.11 -7.80
CA THR A 231 -0.06 -14.13 -7.95
C THR A 231 -1.22 -14.78 -8.71
N PRO A 232 -2.49 -14.46 -8.36
CA PRO A 232 -3.62 -14.85 -9.19
C PRO A 232 -3.37 -14.37 -10.62
N PRO A 233 -3.70 -15.18 -11.64
CA PRO A 233 -3.56 -14.73 -13.01
C PRO A 233 -4.37 -13.45 -13.18
N LEU A 234 -3.73 -12.40 -13.70
CA LEU A 234 -4.47 -11.23 -14.17
C LEU A 234 -5.46 -11.74 -15.22
N PRO A 235 -6.73 -11.31 -15.19
CA PRO A 235 -7.63 -11.58 -16.28
C PRO A 235 -7.00 -11.00 -17.53
N GLY A 236 -6.34 -11.86 -18.30
CA GLY A 236 -5.79 -11.50 -19.60
C GLY A 236 -6.92 -11.45 -20.60
N PHE A 237 -6.91 -10.48 -21.50
CA PHE A 237 -7.70 -10.60 -22.72
C PHE A 237 -7.35 -11.96 -23.35
N ALA A 238 -8.34 -12.82 -23.49
CA ALA A 238 -8.15 -14.04 -24.25
C ALA A 238 -7.90 -13.63 -25.70
N THR A 239 -6.63 -13.44 -26.06
CA THR A 239 -6.19 -13.07 -27.41
C THR A 239 -6.71 -14.06 -28.48
N THR A 240 -7.05 -15.26 -28.06
CA THR A 240 -7.78 -16.25 -28.87
C THR A 240 -9.11 -15.76 -29.42
N LEU A 241 -9.78 -14.81 -28.79
CA LEU A 241 -11.01 -14.19 -29.29
C LEU A 241 -10.77 -13.16 -30.40
N LEU A 242 -9.53 -12.71 -30.56
CA LEU A 242 -9.12 -11.75 -31.63
C LEU A 242 -8.54 -12.45 -32.86
N LEU A 243 -8.28 -13.75 -32.80
CA LEU A 243 -7.87 -14.53 -33.95
C LEU A 243 -9.10 -14.87 -34.78
N PRO A 244 -9.14 -14.53 -36.07
CA PRO A 244 -10.23 -14.97 -36.94
C PRO A 244 -10.27 -16.50 -36.92
N ALA A 245 -11.45 -17.07 -36.70
CA ALA A 245 -11.64 -18.51 -36.78
C ALA A 245 -11.09 -18.97 -38.17
N PRO A 246 -10.38 -20.11 -38.24
CA PRO A 246 -9.99 -20.66 -39.52
C PRO A 246 -11.24 -20.84 -40.38
N LEU A 247 -11.25 -20.28 -41.56
CA LEU A 247 -12.36 -20.44 -42.49
C LEU A 247 -12.56 -21.96 -42.68
N PRO A 248 -13.82 -22.46 -42.65
CA PRO A 248 -14.10 -23.84 -42.94
C PRO A 248 -13.55 -24.13 -44.36
N GLY A 249 -12.65 -25.10 -44.40
CA GLY A 249 -11.96 -25.46 -45.64
C GLY A 249 -12.92 -25.75 -46.74
N GLY A 250 -12.63 -25.15 -47.93
CA GLY A 250 -13.25 -25.53 -49.17
C GLY A 250 -12.72 -26.88 -49.67
#